data_8df9520addbd0d0bcaed879c3803c328
#
_entry.id   8df9520addbd0d0bcaed879c3803c328
#
_cell.length_a   1.000
_cell.length_b   1.000
_cell.length_c   1.000
_cell.angle_alpha   90.00
_cell.angle_beta   90.00
_cell.angle_gamma   90.00
#
_symmetry.space_group_name_H-M   'P 1'
#
loop_
_entity.id
_entity.type
_entity.pdbx_description
1 polymer ?
#
loop_
_entity_poly.entity_id
_entity_poly.type
_entity_poly.pdbx_seq_one_letter_code
_entity_poly.pdbx_strand_id
1 'polypeptide(L)'
;MNSPADSPANLEVILDIPVELSVELGACQIPMRQVLELEPGSIVQLDRAADAPVDVYVNHKLVARGEVVVLEDRLGIRVTQLIGKQP
;
A
#
# COMPACT_ATOMS: atom_id res chain seq x y z
N MET A 1 11.25 -6.07 35.66
CA MET A 1 12.26 -6.81 34.90
C MET A 1 12.05 -6.59 33.41
N ASN A 2 13.09 -6.29 32.70
CA ASN A 2 12.98 -6.08 31.26
C ASN A 2 12.99 -7.40 30.51
N SER A 3 12.09 -7.51 29.54
CA SER A 3 12.16 -8.63 28.62
C SER A 3 13.28 -8.38 27.61
N PRO A 4 13.75 -9.46 26.94
CA PRO A 4 14.75 -9.26 25.89
C PRO A 4 14.31 -8.27 24.80
N ALA A 5 13.00 -8.18 24.55
CA ALA A 5 12.49 -7.28 23.54
C ALA A 5 12.66 -5.81 23.90
N ASP A 6 12.91 -5.52 25.18
CA ASP A 6 13.08 -4.14 25.62
C ASP A 6 14.52 -3.65 25.48
N SER A 7 15.47 -4.52 25.14
CA SER A 7 16.84 -4.09 24.97
C SER A 7 17.03 -3.40 23.63
N PRO A 8 17.93 -2.40 23.55
CA PRO A 8 18.18 -1.73 22.27
C PRO A 8 18.65 -2.67 21.16
N ALA A 9 19.47 -3.68 21.50
CA ALA A 9 19.96 -4.61 20.50
C ALA A 9 18.81 -5.41 19.89
N ASN A 10 17.86 -5.87 20.74
CA ASN A 10 16.70 -6.60 20.24
C ASN A 10 15.78 -5.72 19.41
N LEU A 11 15.66 -4.47 19.81
CA LEU A 11 14.87 -3.52 19.05
C LEU A 11 15.45 -3.30 17.66
N GLU A 12 16.77 -3.19 17.56
CA GLU A 12 17.43 -3.03 16.27
C GLU A 12 17.15 -4.21 15.35
N VAL A 13 17.19 -5.42 15.89
CA VAL A 13 16.90 -6.62 15.10
C VAL A 13 15.45 -6.58 14.60
N ILE A 14 14.51 -6.15 15.44
CA ILE A 14 13.11 -6.04 15.04
C ILE A 14 12.94 -5.00 13.94
N LEU A 15 13.65 -3.90 14.03
CA LEU A 15 13.55 -2.85 13.03
C LEU A 15 14.08 -3.28 11.65
N ASP A 16 14.93 -4.29 11.61
CA ASP A 16 15.49 -4.77 10.36
C ASP A 16 14.71 -5.92 9.74
N ILE A 17 13.65 -6.38 10.40
CA ILE A 17 12.82 -7.45 9.84
C ILE A 17 12.01 -6.88 8.66
N PRO A 18 12.09 -7.52 7.49
CA PRO A 18 11.33 -7.04 6.35
C PRO A 18 9.83 -7.16 6.57
N VAL A 19 9.08 -6.17 6.13
CA VAL A 19 7.62 -6.23 6.11
C VAL A 19 7.16 -5.93 4.71
N GLU A 20 5.91 -6.30 4.41
CA GLU A 20 5.36 -6.05 3.10
C GLU A 20 4.65 -4.71 3.07
N LEU A 21 5.04 -3.88 2.11
CA LEU A 21 4.33 -2.64 1.82
C LEU A 21 3.59 -2.84 0.50
N SER A 22 2.29 -2.56 0.50
CA SER A 22 1.47 -2.69 -0.70
C SER A 22 0.70 -1.42 -0.94
N VAL A 23 0.30 -1.22 -2.17
CA VAL A 23 -0.40 -0.01 -2.59
C VAL A 23 -1.68 -0.41 -3.29
N GLU A 24 -2.79 0.21 -2.90
CA GLU A 24 -4.09 -0.03 -3.51
C GLU A 24 -4.45 1.17 -4.38
N LEU A 25 -4.59 0.91 -5.68
CA LEU A 25 -4.88 1.97 -6.64
C LEU A 25 -6.36 2.34 -6.68
N GLY A 26 -7.23 1.44 -6.26
CA GLY A 26 -8.65 1.68 -6.29
C GLY A 26 -9.40 0.37 -6.40
N ALA A 27 -10.72 0.47 -6.47
CA ALA A 27 -11.60 -0.69 -6.55
C ALA A 27 -12.81 -0.32 -7.37
N CYS A 28 -13.58 -1.33 -7.75
CA CYS A 28 -14.87 -1.09 -8.38
C CYS A 28 -15.75 -2.32 -8.19
N GLN A 29 -17.04 -2.12 -8.37
CA GLN A 29 -17.99 -3.21 -8.35
C GLN A 29 -18.52 -3.41 -9.76
N ILE A 30 -18.42 -4.63 -10.26
CA ILE A 30 -18.93 -4.98 -11.59
C ILE A 30 -19.68 -6.28 -11.49
N PRO A 31 -20.68 -6.50 -12.38
CA PRO A 31 -21.42 -7.75 -12.39
C PRO A 31 -20.51 -8.94 -12.73
N MET A 32 -20.83 -10.10 -12.17
CA MET A 32 -20.06 -11.30 -12.49
C MET A 32 -20.03 -11.56 -14.00
N ARG A 33 -21.11 -11.24 -14.70
CA ARG A 33 -21.14 -11.41 -16.15
C ARG A 33 -19.99 -10.67 -16.82
N GLN A 34 -19.73 -9.45 -16.37
CA GLN A 34 -18.65 -8.64 -16.94
C GLN A 34 -17.28 -9.23 -16.63
N VAL A 35 -17.13 -9.81 -15.43
CA VAL A 35 -15.87 -10.46 -15.07
C VAL A 35 -15.60 -11.63 -16.03
N LEU A 36 -16.63 -12.39 -16.35
CA LEU A 36 -16.48 -13.56 -17.23
C LEU A 36 -16.19 -13.17 -18.68
N GLU A 37 -16.43 -11.91 -19.03
CA GLU A 37 -16.19 -11.40 -20.38
C GLU A 37 -14.83 -10.71 -20.52
N LEU A 38 -14.05 -10.65 -19.45
CA LEU A 38 -12.75 -9.99 -19.50
C LEU A 38 -11.78 -10.78 -20.39
N GLU A 39 -11.02 -10.06 -21.19
CA GLU A 39 -10.03 -10.65 -22.07
C GLU A 39 -8.90 -9.65 -22.26
N PRO A 40 -7.77 -10.07 -22.85
CA PRO A 40 -6.66 -9.13 -23.08
C PRO A 40 -7.16 -7.94 -23.88
N GLY A 41 -6.85 -6.74 -23.38
CA GLY A 41 -7.33 -5.49 -23.98
C GLY A 41 -8.55 -4.91 -23.31
N SER A 42 -9.23 -5.67 -22.45
CA SER A 42 -10.38 -5.14 -21.70
C SER A 42 -9.91 -4.03 -20.75
N ILE A 43 -10.79 -3.05 -20.53
CA ILE A 43 -10.51 -1.94 -19.64
C ILE A 43 -11.54 -1.94 -18.53
N VAL A 44 -11.07 -1.87 -17.29
CA VAL A 44 -11.92 -1.81 -16.12
C VAL A 44 -11.66 -0.46 -15.44
N GLN A 45 -12.72 0.29 -15.24
CA GLN A 45 -12.61 1.60 -14.59
C GLN A 45 -12.71 1.44 -13.08
N LEU A 46 -11.78 2.06 -12.39
CA LEU A 46 -11.77 2.03 -10.93
C LEU A 46 -12.50 3.26 -10.38
N ASP A 47 -12.83 3.19 -9.10
CA ASP A 47 -13.64 4.21 -8.44
C ASP A 47 -12.84 5.44 -7.99
N ARG A 48 -11.57 5.51 -8.36
CA ARG A 48 -10.69 6.57 -7.90
C ARG A 48 -10.23 7.42 -9.07
N ALA A 49 -10.21 8.74 -8.87
CA ALA A 49 -9.71 9.65 -9.90
C ALA A 49 -8.21 9.43 -10.12
N ALA A 50 -7.76 9.74 -11.34
CA ALA A 50 -6.38 9.45 -11.73
C ALA A 50 -5.36 10.20 -10.87
N ASP A 51 -5.73 11.40 -10.38
CA ASP A 51 -4.83 12.23 -9.58
C ASP A 51 -5.11 12.14 -8.09
N ALA A 52 -6.01 11.24 -7.68
CA ALA A 52 -6.31 11.09 -6.25
C ALA A 52 -5.19 10.32 -5.57
N PRO A 53 -4.96 10.60 -4.27
CA PRO A 53 -3.98 9.84 -3.52
C PRO A 53 -4.36 8.36 -3.45
N VAL A 54 -3.35 7.50 -3.40
CA VAL A 54 -3.56 6.07 -3.27
C VAL A 54 -3.23 5.63 -1.84
N ASP A 55 -3.80 4.51 -1.44
CA ASP A 55 -3.64 3.99 -0.10
C ASP A 55 -2.42 3.09 -0.01
N VAL A 56 -1.66 3.27 1.06
CA VAL A 56 -0.44 2.50 1.32
C VAL A 56 -0.65 1.66 2.57
N TYR A 57 -0.41 0.36 2.42
CA TYR A 57 -0.62 -0.60 3.49
C TYR A 57 0.70 -1.26 3.88
N VAL A 58 0.84 -1.54 5.16
CA VAL A 58 1.92 -2.40 5.66
C VAL A 58 1.25 -3.56 6.38
N ASN A 59 1.53 -4.78 5.90
CA ASN A 59 0.91 -5.99 6.43
C ASN A 59 -0.60 -5.84 6.53
N HIS A 60 -1.22 -5.34 5.46
CA HIS A 60 -2.67 -5.19 5.31
C HIS A 60 -3.29 -4.13 6.20
N LYS A 61 -2.48 -3.27 6.82
CA LYS A 61 -2.98 -2.18 7.63
C LYS A 61 -2.67 -0.86 6.93
N LEU A 62 -3.68 -0.02 6.80
CA LEU A 62 -3.52 1.30 6.17
C LEU A 62 -2.63 2.18 7.05
N VAL A 63 -1.51 2.63 6.50
CA VAL A 63 -0.55 3.44 7.25
C VAL A 63 -0.27 4.79 6.62
N ALA A 64 -0.60 4.96 5.34
CA ALA A 64 -0.24 6.19 4.65
C ALA A 64 -1.07 6.37 3.40
N ARG A 65 -0.99 7.55 2.83
CA ARG A 65 -1.46 7.83 1.47
C ARG A 65 -0.35 8.51 0.72
N GLY A 66 -0.40 8.38 -0.58
CA GLY A 66 0.64 8.97 -1.39
C GLY A 66 0.23 9.03 -2.85
N GLU A 67 1.18 9.41 -3.68
CA GLU A 67 0.97 9.47 -5.11
C GLU A 67 1.95 8.58 -5.83
N VAL A 68 1.51 8.01 -6.95
CA VAL A 68 2.35 7.12 -7.74
C VAL A 68 3.35 7.96 -8.49
N VAL A 69 4.61 7.56 -8.44
CA VAL A 69 5.68 8.19 -9.20
C VAL A 69 6.43 7.13 -9.99
N VAL A 70 7.14 7.55 -11.02
CA VAL A 70 7.94 6.65 -11.83
C VAL A 70 9.41 6.91 -11.53
N LEU A 71 10.12 5.85 -11.14
CA LEU A 71 11.54 5.90 -10.83
C LEU A 71 12.26 5.03 -11.84
N GLU A 72 12.87 5.66 -12.83
CA GLU A 72 13.52 4.95 -13.93
C GLU A 72 12.50 4.04 -14.61
N ASP A 73 12.59 2.72 -14.43
CA ASP A 73 11.67 1.78 -15.04
C ASP A 73 10.74 1.12 -14.01
N ARG A 74 10.66 1.69 -12.81
CA ARG A 74 9.85 1.12 -11.73
C ARG A 74 8.87 2.14 -11.20
N LEU A 75 7.80 1.66 -10.61
CA LEU A 75 6.86 2.51 -9.91
C LEU A 75 7.31 2.69 -8.48
N GLY A 76 7.09 3.89 -7.96
CA GLY A 76 7.32 4.20 -6.56
C GLY A 76 6.15 4.98 -6.02
N ILE A 77 6.19 5.25 -4.73
CA ILE A 77 5.14 6.04 -4.08
C ILE A 77 5.79 7.18 -3.32
N ARG A 78 5.29 8.39 -3.55
CA ARG A 78 5.65 9.54 -2.75
C ARG A 78 4.62 9.68 -1.64
N VAL A 79 5.05 9.48 -0.40
CA VAL A 79 4.13 9.57 0.73
C VAL A 79 3.74 11.03 0.94
N THR A 80 2.44 11.30 0.99
CA THR A 80 1.92 12.64 1.21
C THR A 80 1.22 12.79 2.55
N GLN A 81 0.83 11.67 3.18
CA GLN A 81 0.10 11.72 4.44
C GLN A 81 0.34 10.43 5.22
N LEU A 82 0.58 10.56 6.51
CA LEU A 82 0.66 9.41 7.40
C LEU A 82 -0.68 9.24 8.12
N ILE A 83 -1.10 8.00 8.30
CA ILE A 83 -2.40 7.68 8.87
C ILE A 83 -2.21 6.81 10.09
N GLY A 84 -2.97 7.13 11.14
CA GLY A 84 -2.92 6.33 12.36
C GLY A 84 -1.66 6.48 13.17
N LYS A 85 -0.76 7.38 12.76
CA LYS A 85 0.45 7.62 13.53
C LYS A 85 0.12 8.56 14.67
N GLN A 86 0.45 8.12 15.87
CA GLN A 86 0.19 8.91 17.06
C GLN A 86 1.50 9.44 17.63
N PRO A 87 1.48 10.66 18.13
CA PRO A 87 2.66 11.21 18.81
C PRO A 87 3.05 10.41 20.03
#